data_bfea610c9b74e6f318d506b02c7c1e8a
#
_entry.id   bfea610c9b74e6f318d506b02c7c1e8a
#
_cell.length_a   1.000
_cell.length_b   1.000
_cell.length_c   1.000
_cell.angle_alpha   90.00
_cell.angle_beta   90.00
_cell.angle_gamma   90.00
#
_symmetry.space_group_name_H-M   'P 1'
#
loop_
_entity.id
_entity.type
_entity.pdbx_description
1 polymer ?
#
loop_
_entity_poly.entity_id
_entity_poly.type
_entity_poly.pdbx_seq_one_letter_code
_entity_poly.pdbx_strand_id
1 'polypeptide(L)'
;MSIQRFFPLLLAAALTVGLSACGEETETLQPTPTPSQSQAQAQESAQPMEFVLPCYPEAGFHPLTSNNRTNLALMGLVYDTLFELDEQFQPQFALATAASSADGLSWTIAIREGVTFSDGTPLTAAHVVSCLNAARQSTLYSARLAGITSVTGAGNLVTVVLSSPNGNLPALLDIPIFLENGGAVPLGTGDYTLVGSDKSWHLELRDQGWRRERPKLETIRLYAIDETDDLIYAFDTREISLVGSDITGTSALGFSGNAETVDYATSDMLYVGFNTASGICTSATVRRALSQGIDRETIAASALSHHAVATALPIHPNSPFFDAGINTELSYSLQTMSTMLTEAGWSQVDGKWSKGHTELALKLIVNQENSYKVAAANAIAASLGGGGVTVTVETLPWDSYTAALTGGDYDLYLGEVRLTADFDPTVLIGPAGALNYSRWTDADTAALLSAYRAAQGDTRKTAAAQLCLRLGEQMPFAPLCFKNWSILSQWGQTAGASPTQQNIFHDFAQWEIAG
;
A
#
# COMPACT_ATOMS: atom_id res chain seq x y z
N MET A 1 -15.80 -33.84 -47.00
CA MET A 1 -15.97 -35.12 -46.34
C MET A 1 -16.07 -34.81 -44.87
N SER A 2 -17.25 -34.53 -44.31
CA SER A 2 -18.37 -35.41 -43.91
C SER A 2 -17.99 -36.48 -42.90
N ILE A 3 -18.61 -36.35 -41.74
CA ILE A 3 -19.45 -37.26 -40.97
C ILE A 3 -19.18 -37.07 -39.47
N GLN A 4 -20.08 -36.45 -38.75
CA GLN A 4 -21.24 -36.86 -37.92
C GLN A 4 -20.89 -37.38 -36.54
N ARG A 5 -21.34 -36.65 -35.50
CA ARG A 5 -22.38 -36.91 -34.48
C ARG A 5 -22.36 -38.27 -33.78
N PHE A 6 -22.38 -38.24 -32.42
CA PHE A 6 -23.38 -38.99 -31.65
C PHE A 6 -23.42 -38.51 -30.18
N PHE A 7 -24.60 -38.06 -29.76
CA PHE A 7 -25.11 -38.07 -28.39
C PHE A 7 -25.66 -39.48 -28.11
N PRO A 8 -25.78 -39.92 -26.87
CA PRO A 8 -27.14 -40.23 -26.41
C PRO A 8 -27.52 -39.74 -25.01
N LEU A 9 -28.81 -39.49 -24.96
CA LEU A 9 -29.69 -39.18 -23.85
C LEU A 9 -30.07 -40.44 -23.04
N LEU A 10 -30.67 -40.17 -21.83
CA LEU A 10 -31.66 -40.94 -21.03
C LEU A 10 -31.14 -42.07 -20.12
N LEU A 11 -31.56 -42.11 -18.84
CA LEU A 11 -32.87 -42.61 -18.42
C LEU A 11 -33.14 -42.36 -16.93
N ALA A 12 -34.33 -41.81 -16.60
CA ALA A 12 -34.94 -41.78 -15.28
C ALA A 12 -35.52 -43.15 -14.97
N ALA A 13 -35.48 -43.60 -13.69
CA ALA A 13 -36.31 -44.68 -13.21
C ALA A 13 -36.82 -44.37 -11.81
N ALA A 14 -38.14 -44.12 -11.73
CA ALA A 14 -38.93 -44.16 -10.52
C ALA A 14 -39.29 -45.62 -10.17
N LEU A 15 -39.23 -45.98 -8.89
CA LEU A 15 -39.78 -47.22 -8.37
C LEU A 15 -40.66 -46.95 -7.17
N THR A 16 -41.96 -47.08 -7.39
CA THR A 16 -43.06 -47.22 -6.42
C THR A 16 -43.31 -48.69 -6.15
N VAL A 17 -43.43 -49.11 -4.90
CA VAL A 17 -44.15 -50.32 -4.40
C VAL A 17 -44.54 -49.96 -2.97
N GLY A 18 -45.75 -49.94 -2.47
CA GLY A 18 -46.98 -50.69 -2.70
C GLY A 18 -47.36 -51.46 -1.45
N LEU A 19 -48.38 -50.96 -0.70
CA LEU A 19 -49.54 -51.58 -0.06
C LEU A 19 -49.41 -52.87 0.76
N SER A 20 -49.94 -52.82 2.01
CA SER A 20 -51.10 -53.63 2.52
C SER A 20 -51.37 -53.25 3.97
N ALA A 21 -52.45 -52.73 4.40
CA ALA A 21 -53.86 -53.04 4.57
C ALA A 21 -54.17 -53.99 5.74
N CYS A 22 -55.03 -53.49 6.63
CA CYS A 22 -56.11 -54.01 7.48
C CYS A 22 -56.06 -53.35 8.86
N GLY A 23 -57.13 -52.84 9.48
CA GLY A 23 -58.54 -52.77 9.25
C GLY A 23 -59.21 -52.25 10.51
N GLU A 24 -60.41 -51.59 10.35
CA GLU A 24 -61.47 -51.35 11.30
C GLU A 24 -61.20 -50.78 12.70
N GLU A 25 -61.78 -49.69 13.16
CA GLU A 25 -63.16 -49.38 13.42
C GLU A 25 -63.43 -47.88 13.60
N THR A 26 -64.64 -47.46 13.25
CA THR A 26 -65.25 -46.16 13.31
C THR A 26 -65.47 -45.65 14.72
N GLU A 27 -65.05 -44.46 15.06
CA GLU A 27 -65.72 -43.57 16.01
C GLU A 27 -65.66 -42.11 15.55
N THR A 28 -66.83 -41.55 15.28
CA THR A 28 -67.08 -40.16 14.96
C THR A 28 -66.91 -39.29 16.19
N LEU A 29 -65.93 -38.42 16.21
CA LEU A 29 -65.88 -37.29 17.12
C LEU A 29 -65.73 -35.99 16.33
N GLN A 30 -66.53 -35.01 16.64
CA GLN A 30 -66.57 -33.67 16.06
C GLN A 30 -65.25 -32.91 16.21
N PRO A 31 -64.88 -32.07 15.23
CA PRO A 31 -63.69 -31.26 15.36
C PRO A 31 -63.90 -30.08 16.29
N THR A 32 -63.16 -30.02 17.38
CA THR A 32 -62.94 -28.83 18.20
C THR A 32 -62.09 -27.83 17.44
N PRO A 33 -62.38 -26.53 17.43
CA PRO A 33 -61.56 -25.55 16.72
C PRO A 33 -60.23 -25.38 17.42
N THR A 34 -59.15 -25.70 16.72
CA THR A 34 -57.78 -25.40 17.10
C THR A 34 -57.57 -23.88 17.09
N PRO A 35 -57.02 -23.24 18.13
CA PRO A 35 -56.67 -21.83 18.04
C PRO A 35 -55.56 -21.65 17.03
N SER A 36 -55.79 -20.82 16.01
CA SER A 36 -54.77 -20.29 15.12
C SER A 36 -53.65 -19.66 15.95
N GLN A 37 -52.54 -20.33 16.05
CA GLN A 37 -51.29 -19.67 16.42
C GLN A 37 -50.94 -18.74 15.25
N SER A 38 -51.29 -17.48 15.40
CA SER A 38 -50.66 -16.39 14.69
C SER A 38 -49.16 -16.45 15.01
N GLN A 39 -48.39 -16.99 14.08
CA GLN A 39 -46.94 -16.74 14.06
C GLN A 39 -46.75 -15.24 13.81
N ALA A 40 -46.74 -14.47 14.88
CA ALA A 40 -46.04 -13.21 14.88
C ALA A 40 -44.58 -13.57 14.62
N GLN A 41 -44.16 -13.57 13.36
CA GLN A 41 -42.74 -13.33 13.04
C GLN A 41 -42.44 -11.99 13.69
N ALA A 42 -41.71 -12.04 14.80
CA ALA A 42 -40.96 -10.91 15.27
C ALA A 42 -40.03 -10.55 14.10
N GLN A 43 -40.43 -9.55 13.32
CA GLN A 43 -39.45 -8.74 12.63
C GLN A 43 -38.57 -8.19 13.75
N GLU A 44 -37.44 -8.84 13.99
CA GLU A 44 -36.31 -8.23 14.61
C GLU A 44 -36.06 -6.99 13.75
N SER A 45 -36.49 -5.84 14.22
CA SER A 45 -36.13 -4.57 13.63
C SER A 45 -34.61 -4.54 13.76
N ALA A 46 -33.92 -4.84 12.67
CA ALA A 46 -32.47 -4.62 12.58
C ALA A 46 -32.27 -3.17 13.02
N GLN A 47 -31.65 -2.97 14.17
CA GLN A 47 -31.23 -1.64 14.57
C GLN A 47 -30.29 -1.15 13.47
N PRO A 48 -30.39 0.10 13.03
CA PRO A 48 -29.47 0.64 12.05
C PRO A 48 -28.04 0.38 12.57
N MET A 49 -27.23 -0.25 11.75
CA MET A 49 -25.88 -0.64 12.14
C MET A 49 -25.04 0.64 12.20
N GLU A 50 -24.68 1.07 13.40
CA GLU A 50 -23.87 2.27 13.62
C GLU A 50 -22.51 2.10 12.93
N PHE A 51 -22.03 3.12 12.21
CA PHE A 51 -20.68 3.12 11.64
C PHE A 51 -19.67 3.56 12.70
N VAL A 52 -18.80 2.66 13.09
CA VAL A 52 -17.85 2.82 14.21
C VAL A 52 -16.44 2.58 13.72
N LEU A 53 -15.52 3.50 14.04
CA LEU A 53 -14.11 3.38 13.69
C LEU A 53 -13.24 3.20 14.94
N PRO A 54 -12.11 2.50 14.87
CA PRO A 54 -11.19 2.37 16.00
C PRO A 54 -10.35 3.63 16.19
N CYS A 55 -9.96 3.91 17.45
CA CYS A 55 -8.97 4.91 17.77
C CYS A 55 -8.11 4.48 18.96
N TYR A 56 -6.91 5.05 19.06
CA TYR A 56 -5.97 4.85 20.17
C TYR A 56 -5.75 6.21 20.88
N PRO A 57 -6.57 6.57 21.88
CA PRO A 57 -6.51 7.89 22.51
C PRO A 57 -5.14 8.23 23.09
N GLU A 58 -4.46 7.25 23.71
CA GLU A 58 -3.14 7.43 24.33
C GLU A 58 -2.03 7.74 23.31
N ALA A 59 -2.22 7.37 22.03
CA ALA A 59 -1.27 7.69 20.96
C ALA A 59 -1.45 9.11 20.39
N GLY A 60 -2.48 9.83 20.85
CA GLY A 60 -2.80 11.18 20.41
C GLY A 60 -3.31 11.28 18.97
N PHE A 61 -3.86 12.45 18.65
CA PHE A 61 -4.51 12.72 17.35
C PHE A 61 -3.86 13.87 16.56
N HIS A 62 -2.66 14.27 16.94
CA HIS A 62 -1.98 15.33 16.22
C HIS A 62 -1.37 14.81 14.90
N PRO A 63 -1.65 15.44 13.74
CA PRO A 63 -1.30 14.88 12.41
C PRO A 63 0.20 14.79 12.13
N LEU A 64 1.06 15.50 12.89
CA LEU A 64 2.52 15.46 12.71
C LEU A 64 3.26 14.68 13.79
N THR A 65 2.63 14.34 14.91
CA THR A 65 3.32 13.72 16.06
C THR A 65 2.74 12.38 16.47
N SER A 66 1.50 12.05 16.11
CA SER A 66 0.96 10.71 16.31
C SER A 66 1.79 9.70 15.50
N ASN A 67 2.17 8.60 16.13
CA ASN A 67 2.86 7.48 15.49
C ASN A 67 1.93 6.26 15.29
N ASN A 68 0.66 6.39 15.63
CA ASN A 68 -0.33 5.32 15.49
C ASN A 68 -1.00 5.41 14.12
N ARG A 69 -0.91 4.33 13.34
CA ARG A 69 -1.45 4.28 11.96
C ARG A 69 -2.97 4.41 11.91
N THR A 70 -3.68 3.82 12.87
CA THR A 70 -5.14 3.93 12.95
C THR A 70 -5.57 5.38 13.17
N ASN A 71 -4.94 6.07 14.12
CA ASN A 71 -5.23 7.49 14.34
C ASN A 71 -4.86 8.36 13.13
N LEU A 72 -3.71 8.09 12.50
CA LEU A 72 -3.30 8.81 11.29
C LEU A 72 -4.28 8.58 10.13
N ALA A 73 -4.87 7.39 10.01
CA ALA A 73 -5.90 7.13 9.00
C ALA A 73 -7.17 7.97 9.24
N LEU A 74 -7.60 8.14 10.51
CA LEU A 74 -8.74 9.01 10.83
C LEU A 74 -8.52 10.47 10.43
N MET A 75 -7.24 10.91 10.35
CA MET A 75 -6.91 12.29 10.02
C MET A 75 -7.35 12.68 8.60
N GLY A 76 -7.53 11.72 7.69
CA GLY A 76 -8.11 11.96 6.36
C GLY A 76 -9.56 12.49 6.37
N LEU A 77 -10.29 12.31 7.48
CA LEU A 77 -11.64 12.87 7.67
C LEU A 77 -11.62 14.27 8.30
N VAL A 78 -10.53 14.62 8.99
CA VAL A 78 -10.40 15.84 9.81
C VAL A 78 -9.58 16.91 9.11
N TYR A 79 -8.53 16.52 8.40
CA TYR A 79 -7.57 17.44 7.78
C TYR A 79 -7.51 17.24 6.27
N ASP A 80 -7.62 18.32 5.53
CA ASP A 80 -7.29 18.32 4.11
C ASP A 80 -5.81 18.61 3.88
N THR A 81 -5.36 18.31 2.68
CA THR A 81 -4.00 18.54 2.19
C THR A 81 -4.00 19.51 1.01
N LEU A 82 -2.84 19.97 0.58
CA LEU A 82 -2.75 20.77 -0.65
C LEU A 82 -3.14 19.98 -1.88
N PHE A 83 -2.68 18.73 -1.91
CA PHE A 83 -2.92 17.78 -2.99
C PHE A 83 -3.35 16.45 -2.39
N GLU A 84 -4.29 15.78 -3.01
CA GLU A 84 -4.67 14.39 -2.72
C GLU A 84 -4.04 13.48 -3.78
N LEU A 85 -3.60 12.30 -3.38
CA LEU A 85 -3.07 11.30 -4.31
C LEU A 85 -4.20 10.38 -4.75
N ASP A 86 -4.36 10.23 -6.06
CA ASP A 86 -5.27 9.25 -6.62
C ASP A 86 -4.66 7.82 -6.62
N GLU A 87 -5.42 6.84 -7.12
CA GLU A 87 -4.99 5.44 -7.24
C GLU A 87 -3.78 5.24 -8.18
N GLN A 88 -3.47 6.23 -9.01
CA GLN A 88 -2.31 6.27 -9.88
C GLN A 88 -1.13 7.05 -9.30
N PHE A 89 -1.20 7.41 -8.01
CA PHE A 89 -0.21 8.25 -7.32
C PHE A 89 -0.03 9.64 -7.92
N GLN A 90 -1.06 10.14 -8.64
CA GLN A 90 -1.02 11.47 -9.22
C GLN A 90 -1.64 12.50 -8.27
N PRO A 91 -1.00 13.66 -8.10
CA PRO A 91 -1.51 14.70 -7.23
C PRO A 91 -2.73 15.40 -7.85
N GLN A 92 -3.85 15.32 -7.18
CA GLN A 92 -5.08 16.03 -7.49
C GLN A 92 -5.20 17.28 -6.62
N PHE A 93 -5.75 18.37 -7.15
CA PHE A 93 -5.92 19.61 -6.40
C PHE A 93 -6.98 19.47 -5.31
N ALA A 94 -6.60 19.75 -4.05
CA ALA A 94 -7.51 19.84 -2.90
C ALA A 94 -7.54 21.27 -2.35
N LEU A 95 -6.77 21.62 -1.32
CA LEU A 95 -6.65 23.00 -0.85
C LEU A 95 -5.82 23.88 -1.81
N ALA A 96 -5.00 23.31 -2.66
CA ALA A 96 -4.41 24.02 -3.79
C ALA A 96 -5.41 24.13 -4.94
N THR A 97 -5.31 25.18 -5.76
CA THR A 97 -6.09 25.40 -6.99
C THR A 97 -5.22 25.51 -8.22
N ALA A 98 -3.94 25.79 -8.04
CA ALA A 98 -2.93 25.79 -9.09
C ALA A 98 -1.55 25.51 -8.48
N ALA A 99 -0.67 24.92 -9.25
CA ALA A 99 0.74 24.75 -8.91
C ALA A 99 1.57 24.84 -10.19
N SER A 100 2.68 25.57 -10.15
CA SER A 100 3.57 25.69 -11.29
C SER A 100 5.01 25.95 -10.87
N SER A 101 5.94 25.46 -11.68
CA SER A 101 7.36 25.76 -11.61
C SER A 101 7.95 25.77 -13.01
N ALA A 102 8.81 26.72 -13.31
CA ALA A 102 9.50 26.77 -14.61
C ALA A 102 10.75 25.89 -14.66
N ASP A 103 11.35 25.63 -13.50
CA ASP A 103 12.66 25.00 -13.36
C ASP A 103 12.69 23.80 -12.39
N GLY A 104 11.54 23.47 -11.77
CA GLY A 104 11.45 22.45 -10.73
C GLY A 104 12.10 22.87 -9.40
N LEU A 105 12.71 24.05 -9.29
CA LEU A 105 13.35 24.56 -8.07
C LEU A 105 12.46 25.47 -7.25
N SER A 106 11.73 26.35 -7.93
CA SER A 106 10.81 27.27 -7.28
C SER A 106 9.38 26.99 -7.72
N TRP A 107 8.55 26.55 -6.78
CA TRP A 107 7.14 26.25 -7.01
C TRP A 107 6.25 27.32 -6.43
N THR A 108 5.29 27.79 -7.21
CA THR A 108 4.22 28.68 -6.77
C THR A 108 2.92 27.90 -6.72
N ILE A 109 2.26 27.89 -5.57
CA ILE A 109 1.03 27.16 -5.28
C ILE A 109 -0.04 28.16 -4.86
N ALA A 110 -1.16 28.19 -5.58
CA ALA A 110 -2.32 29.02 -5.22
C ALA A 110 -3.23 28.26 -4.28
N ILE A 111 -3.64 28.89 -3.17
CA ILE A 111 -4.50 28.32 -2.14
C ILE A 111 -5.95 28.66 -2.41
N ARG A 112 -6.85 27.73 -2.19
CA ARG A 112 -8.29 27.85 -2.34
C ARG A 112 -8.84 28.90 -1.38
N GLU A 113 -9.60 29.84 -1.92
CA GLU A 113 -10.30 30.88 -1.13
C GLU A 113 -11.61 30.32 -0.56
N GLY A 114 -12.07 30.93 0.55
CA GLY A 114 -13.34 30.61 1.19
C GLY A 114 -13.31 29.32 2.05
N VAL A 115 -12.17 28.66 2.18
CA VAL A 115 -11.99 27.53 3.10
C VAL A 115 -11.83 28.05 4.53
N THR A 116 -12.47 27.36 5.50
CA THR A 116 -12.33 27.70 6.92
C THR A 116 -11.93 26.47 7.74
N PHE A 117 -11.21 26.67 8.82
CA PHE A 117 -11.02 25.67 9.87
C PHE A 117 -12.33 25.42 10.61
N SER A 118 -12.35 24.39 11.46
CA SER A 118 -13.56 23.95 12.18
C SER A 118 -14.12 24.99 13.15
N ASP A 119 -13.35 26.00 13.57
CA ASP A 119 -13.79 27.13 14.38
C ASP A 119 -14.28 28.34 13.56
N GLY A 120 -14.28 28.25 12.21
CA GLY A 120 -14.64 29.32 11.31
C GLY A 120 -13.48 30.24 10.90
N THR A 121 -12.27 30.05 11.45
CA THR A 121 -11.07 30.81 11.05
C THR A 121 -10.76 30.60 9.58
N PRO A 122 -10.61 31.62 8.75
CA PRO A 122 -10.28 31.47 7.34
C PRO A 122 -8.89 30.87 7.12
N LEU A 123 -8.78 29.88 6.20
CA LEU A 123 -7.50 29.35 5.74
C LEU A 123 -6.73 30.43 4.98
N THR A 124 -5.44 30.56 5.27
CA THR A 124 -4.54 31.50 4.58
C THR A 124 -3.23 30.82 4.19
N ALA A 125 -2.47 31.42 3.27
CA ALA A 125 -1.13 30.96 2.92
C ALA A 125 -0.18 30.89 4.13
N ALA A 126 -0.36 31.75 5.14
CA ALA A 126 0.44 31.70 6.37
C ALA A 126 0.24 30.41 7.16
N HIS A 127 -0.99 29.87 7.22
CA HIS A 127 -1.28 28.59 7.86
C HIS A 127 -0.57 27.43 7.13
N VAL A 128 -0.64 27.43 5.78
CA VAL A 128 0.06 26.43 4.96
C VAL A 128 1.57 26.49 5.18
N VAL A 129 2.16 27.69 5.20
CA VAL A 129 3.59 27.89 5.49
C VAL A 129 3.96 27.33 6.86
N SER A 130 3.13 27.59 7.88
CA SER A 130 3.34 27.07 9.24
C SER A 130 3.33 25.52 9.24
N CYS A 131 2.31 24.90 8.63
CA CYS A 131 2.18 23.44 8.57
C CYS A 131 3.36 22.79 7.82
N LEU A 132 3.74 23.31 6.65
CA LEU A 132 4.86 22.76 5.88
C LEU A 132 6.20 22.90 6.62
N ASN A 133 6.42 24.03 7.31
CA ASN A 133 7.64 24.20 8.12
C ASN A 133 7.64 23.28 9.36
N ALA A 134 6.49 23.04 10.00
CA ALA A 134 6.35 22.07 11.07
C ALA A 134 6.59 20.63 10.57
N ALA A 135 6.00 20.26 9.42
CA ALA A 135 6.19 18.95 8.79
C ALA A 135 7.65 18.65 8.44
N ARG A 136 8.44 19.65 8.02
CA ARG A 136 9.87 19.51 7.78
C ARG A 136 10.69 19.14 9.02
N GLN A 137 10.15 19.35 10.21
CA GLN A 137 10.75 18.97 11.50
C GLN A 137 10.15 17.69 12.08
N SER A 138 9.06 17.20 11.53
CA SER A 138 8.37 16.00 11.99
C SER A 138 9.13 14.72 11.58
N THR A 139 9.15 13.72 12.44
CA THR A 139 9.70 12.39 12.13
C THR A 139 8.95 11.69 10.99
N LEU A 140 7.66 12.05 10.77
CA LEU A 140 6.84 11.45 9.73
C LEU A 140 7.17 11.98 8.33
N TYR A 141 7.55 13.27 8.21
CA TYR A 141 7.63 13.94 6.91
C TYR A 141 9.00 14.54 6.58
N SER A 142 9.90 14.70 7.57
CA SER A 142 11.19 15.39 7.38
C SER A 142 12.04 14.79 6.27
N ALA A 143 12.12 13.46 6.17
CA ALA A 143 12.89 12.78 5.14
C ALA A 143 12.38 13.10 3.72
N ARG A 144 11.05 13.06 3.53
CA ARG A 144 10.38 13.36 2.25
C ARG A 144 10.52 14.84 1.85
N LEU A 145 10.55 15.74 2.82
CA LEU A 145 10.63 17.18 2.63
C LEU A 145 12.06 17.75 2.74
N ALA A 146 13.07 16.90 2.89
CA ALA A 146 14.47 17.30 3.11
C ALA A 146 15.02 18.22 1.99
N GLY A 147 14.51 18.09 0.76
CA GLY A 147 14.86 18.95 -0.37
C GLY A 147 14.34 20.38 -0.29
N ILE A 148 13.37 20.69 0.59
CA ILE A 148 12.80 22.04 0.71
C ILE A 148 13.74 22.93 1.52
N THR A 149 14.19 24.04 0.92
CA THR A 149 15.06 25.03 1.56
C THR A 149 14.27 26.15 2.24
N SER A 150 13.17 26.59 1.61
CA SER A 150 12.31 27.63 2.19
C SER A 150 10.86 27.45 1.75
N VAL A 151 9.94 27.92 2.61
CA VAL A 151 8.50 28.04 2.33
C VAL A 151 8.08 29.45 2.75
N THR A 152 7.49 30.21 1.85
CA THR A 152 7.01 31.58 2.10
C THR A 152 5.60 31.77 1.55
N GLY A 153 4.84 32.72 2.10
CA GLY A 153 3.47 33.01 1.69
C GLY A 153 3.26 34.50 1.44
N ALA A 154 2.50 34.82 0.39
CA ALA A 154 2.06 36.18 0.09
C ALA A 154 0.66 36.17 -0.56
N GLY A 155 -0.30 36.84 0.05
CA GLY A 155 -1.70 36.80 -0.38
C GLY A 155 -2.25 35.36 -0.25
N ASN A 156 -2.74 34.82 -1.36
CA ASN A 156 -3.19 33.44 -1.48
C ASN A 156 -2.14 32.49 -2.12
N LEU A 157 -0.89 32.93 -2.26
CA LEU A 157 0.18 32.17 -2.88
C LEU A 157 1.17 31.65 -1.83
N VAL A 158 1.58 30.41 -1.99
CA VAL A 158 2.69 29.79 -1.26
C VAL A 158 3.80 29.50 -2.25
N THR A 159 5.02 29.93 -1.91
CA THR A 159 6.23 29.65 -2.67
C THR A 159 7.08 28.65 -1.91
N VAL A 160 7.41 27.52 -2.57
CA VAL A 160 8.29 26.47 -2.05
C VAL A 160 9.57 26.43 -2.88
N VAL A 161 10.72 26.57 -2.24
CA VAL A 161 12.03 26.55 -2.91
C VAL A 161 12.78 25.27 -2.50
N LEU A 162 13.37 24.60 -3.49
CA LEU A 162 14.09 23.34 -3.33
C LEU A 162 15.61 23.55 -3.49
N SER A 163 16.40 22.65 -2.91
CA SER A 163 17.86 22.58 -3.07
C SER A 163 18.29 21.95 -4.40
N SER A 164 17.42 21.15 -5.01
CA SER A 164 17.60 20.52 -6.32
C SER A 164 16.27 20.39 -7.02
N PRO A 165 16.23 20.39 -8.37
CA PRO A 165 14.98 20.32 -9.10
C PRO A 165 14.17 19.06 -8.75
N ASN A 166 12.87 19.26 -8.52
CA ASN A 166 11.86 18.19 -8.50
C ASN A 166 10.66 18.64 -9.32
N GLY A 167 10.44 18.00 -10.45
CA GLY A 167 9.35 18.30 -11.39
C GLY A 167 7.99 17.76 -10.94
N ASN A 168 7.93 17.00 -9.83
CA ASN A 168 6.71 16.42 -9.28
C ASN A 168 6.53 16.72 -7.77
N LEU A 169 7.01 17.88 -7.32
CA LEU A 169 6.84 18.31 -5.92
C LEU A 169 5.39 18.16 -5.40
N PRO A 170 4.33 18.46 -6.18
CA PRO A 170 2.96 18.28 -5.72
C PRO A 170 2.65 16.90 -5.14
N ALA A 171 3.24 15.82 -5.68
CA ALA A 171 3.07 14.45 -5.18
C ALA A 171 3.70 14.20 -3.79
N LEU A 172 4.51 15.14 -3.29
CA LEU A 172 5.13 15.08 -1.97
C LEU A 172 4.42 15.99 -0.94
N LEU A 173 3.44 16.78 -1.36
CA LEU A 173 2.76 17.78 -0.55
C LEU A 173 1.35 17.36 -0.09
N ASP A 174 1.13 16.06 0.02
CA ASP A 174 0.00 15.42 0.70
C ASP A 174 0.18 15.51 2.23
N ILE A 175 0.46 16.73 2.72
CA ILE A 175 0.71 17.04 4.13
C ILE A 175 -0.56 17.64 4.73
N PRO A 176 -1.05 17.12 5.88
CA PRO A 176 -2.22 17.69 6.57
C PRO A 176 -2.04 19.16 6.90
N ILE A 177 -3.04 19.97 6.58
CA ILE A 177 -3.09 21.40 6.92
C ILE A 177 -3.97 21.57 8.15
N PHE A 178 -3.44 22.21 9.17
CA PHE A 178 -4.09 22.39 10.47
C PHE A 178 -3.80 23.74 11.09
N LEU A 179 -4.59 24.12 12.07
CA LEU A 179 -4.39 25.30 12.90
C LEU A 179 -4.23 24.88 14.36
N GLU A 180 -3.10 25.22 14.95
CA GLU A 180 -2.88 25.03 16.38
C GLU A 180 -3.86 25.86 17.22
N ASN A 181 -4.52 25.24 18.18
CA ASN A 181 -5.49 25.87 19.05
C ASN A 181 -5.12 25.74 20.54
N GLY A 182 -3.94 25.18 20.85
CA GLY A 182 -3.49 24.88 22.21
C GLY A 182 -4.16 23.67 22.86
N GLY A 183 -5.05 22.97 22.14
CA GLY A 183 -5.66 21.71 22.55
C GLY A 183 -4.89 20.47 22.09
N ALA A 184 -5.35 19.29 22.51
CA ALA A 184 -4.76 18.03 22.11
C ALA A 184 -4.99 17.67 20.63
N VAL A 185 -6.03 18.26 20.03
CA VAL A 185 -6.41 18.04 18.61
C VAL A 185 -6.41 19.43 17.93
N PRO A 186 -5.51 19.66 16.97
CA PRO A 186 -5.53 20.88 16.15
C PRO A 186 -6.81 20.98 15.31
N LEU A 187 -7.17 22.19 14.90
CA LEU A 187 -8.32 22.43 14.03
C LEU A 187 -8.00 22.04 12.59
N GLY A 188 -8.91 21.31 11.93
CA GLY A 188 -8.81 20.91 10.54
C GLY A 188 -9.77 21.66 9.62
N THR A 189 -9.61 21.45 8.32
CA THR A 189 -10.50 21.98 7.25
C THR A 189 -11.40 20.91 6.65
N GLY A 190 -11.20 19.64 7.04
CA GLY A 190 -11.94 18.47 6.55
C GLY A 190 -13.43 18.51 6.88
N ASP A 191 -14.16 17.49 6.43
CA ASP A 191 -15.60 17.43 6.62
C ASP A 191 -16.01 17.16 8.06
N TYR A 192 -15.13 16.56 8.87
CA TYR A 192 -15.41 16.23 10.26
C TYR A 192 -14.50 16.99 11.24
N THR A 193 -15.04 17.18 12.42
CA THR A 193 -14.30 17.63 13.61
C THR A 193 -14.19 16.48 14.59
N LEU A 194 -13.00 16.22 15.10
CA LEU A 194 -12.79 15.23 16.15
C LEU A 194 -13.09 15.86 17.52
N VAL A 195 -14.06 15.29 18.23
CA VAL A 195 -14.58 15.81 19.50
C VAL A 195 -14.52 14.71 20.55
N GLY A 196 -14.16 15.06 21.77
CA GLY A 196 -14.18 14.14 22.90
C GLY A 196 -13.04 14.33 23.88
N SER A 197 -12.96 13.45 24.85
CA SER A 197 -11.90 13.37 25.82
C SER A 197 -11.81 11.95 26.38
N ASP A 198 -10.67 11.60 26.96
CA ASP A 198 -10.41 10.29 27.56
C ASP A 198 -10.71 9.13 26.57
N LYS A 199 -11.72 8.33 26.86
CA LYS A 199 -12.16 7.20 26.02
C LYS A 199 -13.44 7.46 25.23
N SER A 200 -13.97 8.68 25.30
CA SER A 200 -15.21 9.06 24.61
C SER A 200 -14.91 10.02 23.46
N TRP A 201 -14.55 9.48 22.31
CA TRP A 201 -14.24 10.22 21.08
C TRP A 201 -15.25 9.91 19.98
N HIS A 202 -15.53 10.92 19.15
CA HIS A 202 -16.35 10.78 17.93
C HIS A 202 -15.98 11.88 16.94
N LEU A 203 -16.39 11.66 15.70
CA LEU A 203 -16.28 12.63 14.62
C LEU A 203 -17.66 13.24 14.38
N GLU A 204 -17.74 14.55 14.38
CA GLU A 204 -18.95 15.33 14.08
C GLU A 204 -18.83 15.97 12.70
N LEU A 205 -19.83 15.76 11.84
CA LEU A 205 -19.90 16.40 10.52
C LEU A 205 -20.07 17.91 10.72
N ARG A 206 -19.22 18.72 10.11
CA ARG A 206 -19.30 20.17 10.18
C ARG A 206 -20.52 20.67 9.41
N ASP A 207 -21.17 21.72 9.89
CA ASP A 207 -22.31 22.36 9.20
C ASP A 207 -21.93 22.88 7.81
N GLN A 208 -20.71 23.38 7.68
CA GLN A 208 -20.18 23.96 6.44
C GLN A 208 -18.83 23.33 6.09
N GLY A 209 -18.70 22.83 4.87
CA GLY A 209 -17.47 22.38 4.25
C GLY A 209 -17.24 23.12 2.94
N TRP A 210 -16.02 23.08 2.44
CA TRP A 210 -15.68 23.67 1.14
C TRP A 210 -15.90 22.70 -0.02
N ARG A 211 -16.00 21.37 0.27
CA ARG A 211 -16.29 20.33 -0.72
C ARG A 211 -17.76 20.42 -1.15
N ARG A 212 -18.01 20.11 -2.42
CA ARG A 212 -19.35 20.10 -3.00
C ARG A 212 -20.19 18.94 -2.50
N GLU A 213 -19.59 17.77 -2.49
CA GLU A 213 -20.18 16.53 -2.01
C GLU A 213 -19.82 16.36 -0.55
N ARG A 214 -20.83 16.03 0.26
CA ARG A 214 -20.69 15.95 1.70
C ARG A 214 -21.00 14.53 2.16
N PRO A 215 -20.28 14.00 3.15
CA PRO A 215 -20.63 12.74 3.79
C PRO A 215 -22.06 12.74 4.32
N LYS A 216 -22.68 11.55 4.36
CA LYS A 216 -24.08 11.37 4.81
C LYS A 216 -24.19 11.14 6.31
N LEU A 217 -23.13 10.68 6.97
CA LEU A 217 -23.12 10.41 8.41
C LEU A 217 -22.87 11.69 9.19
N GLU A 218 -23.81 12.07 10.05
CA GLU A 218 -23.66 13.25 10.90
C GLU A 218 -22.64 13.01 12.01
N THR A 219 -22.57 11.78 12.52
CA THR A 219 -21.66 11.39 13.60
C THR A 219 -21.05 10.03 13.30
N ILE A 220 -19.74 9.88 13.57
CA ILE A 220 -19.03 8.61 13.53
C ILE A 220 -18.46 8.37 14.92
N ARG A 221 -18.96 7.35 15.61
CA ARG A 221 -18.45 6.96 16.92
C ARG A 221 -17.04 6.36 16.78
N LEU A 222 -16.15 6.69 17.71
CA LEU A 222 -14.84 6.08 17.80
C LEU A 222 -14.79 5.09 18.97
N TYR A 223 -14.32 3.89 18.70
CA TYR A 223 -14.09 2.85 19.70
C TYR A 223 -12.65 2.97 20.19
N ALA A 224 -12.49 3.25 21.49
CA ALA A 224 -11.16 3.39 22.10
C ALA A 224 -10.51 2.02 22.26
N ILE A 225 -9.33 1.86 21.70
CA ILE A 225 -8.50 0.65 21.75
C ILE A 225 -7.33 0.93 22.69
N ASP A 226 -7.09 0.04 23.63
CA ASP A 226 -5.91 0.09 24.53
C ASP A 226 -4.76 -0.76 23.94
N GLU A 227 -5.04 -1.97 23.47
CA GLU A 227 -4.06 -2.90 22.91
C GLU A 227 -4.52 -3.52 21.57
N THR A 228 -3.58 -4.09 20.82
CA THR A 228 -3.86 -4.68 19.50
C THR A 228 -4.88 -5.81 19.56
N ASP A 229 -4.86 -6.64 20.61
CA ASP A 229 -5.81 -7.75 20.78
C ASP A 229 -7.24 -7.24 20.98
N ASP A 230 -7.42 -6.06 21.61
CA ASP A 230 -8.73 -5.42 21.74
C ASP A 230 -9.28 -4.99 20.38
N LEU A 231 -8.43 -4.53 19.47
CA LEU A 231 -8.82 -4.18 18.09
C LEU A 231 -9.34 -5.41 17.35
N ILE A 232 -8.64 -6.54 17.44
CA ILE A 232 -9.04 -7.79 16.79
C ILE A 232 -10.39 -8.26 17.36
N TYR A 233 -10.51 -8.26 18.70
CA TYR A 233 -11.73 -8.66 19.38
C TYR A 233 -12.93 -7.77 19.00
N ALA A 234 -12.76 -6.45 19.05
CA ALA A 234 -13.81 -5.49 18.72
C ALA A 234 -14.27 -5.59 17.25
N PHE A 235 -13.34 -5.86 16.33
CA PHE A 235 -13.69 -6.08 14.93
C PHE A 235 -14.42 -7.43 14.74
N ASP A 236 -13.93 -8.52 15.34
CA ASP A 236 -14.54 -9.85 15.24
C ASP A 236 -15.93 -9.91 15.92
N THR A 237 -16.16 -9.11 16.96
CA THR A 237 -17.47 -8.97 17.63
C THR A 237 -18.38 -7.91 17.00
N ARG A 238 -17.97 -7.28 15.89
CA ARG A 238 -18.71 -6.27 15.13
C ARG A 238 -18.96 -4.96 15.89
N GLU A 239 -18.14 -4.64 16.85
CA GLU A 239 -18.17 -3.33 17.55
C GLU A 239 -17.44 -2.24 16.75
N ILE A 240 -16.64 -2.64 15.77
CA ILE A 240 -15.93 -1.79 14.82
C ILE A 240 -16.34 -2.16 13.41
N SER A 241 -16.62 -1.16 12.59
CA SER A 241 -17.13 -1.28 11.23
C SER A 241 -16.04 -1.48 10.19
N LEU A 242 -14.89 -0.82 10.37
CA LEU A 242 -13.82 -0.80 9.39
C LEU A 242 -12.45 -0.64 10.05
N VAL A 243 -11.45 -1.34 9.50
CA VAL A 243 -10.05 -1.21 9.87
C VAL A 243 -9.16 -1.16 8.63
N GLY A 244 -8.11 -0.35 8.67
CA GLY A 244 -7.03 -0.38 7.67
C GLY A 244 -5.90 -1.31 8.13
N SER A 245 -5.37 -2.16 7.25
CA SER A 245 -4.33 -3.13 7.59
C SER A 245 -3.34 -3.36 6.45
N ASP A 246 -2.06 -3.54 6.80
CA ASP A 246 -1.07 -4.22 5.96
C ASP A 246 -1.14 -5.73 6.27
N ILE A 247 -1.93 -6.46 5.50
CA ILE A 247 -2.18 -7.90 5.73
C ILE A 247 -0.89 -8.73 5.63
N THR A 248 0.09 -8.27 4.86
CA THR A 248 1.39 -8.95 4.68
C THR A 248 2.51 -8.32 5.51
N GLY A 249 2.17 -7.41 6.41
CA GLY A 249 3.11 -6.73 7.28
C GLY A 249 3.61 -7.60 8.44
N THR A 250 4.68 -7.14 9.11
CA THR A 250 5.20 -7.79 10.31
C THR A 250 4.19 -7.77 11.46
N SER A 251 3.37 -6.73 11.53
CA SER A 251 2.30 -6.56 12.52
C SER A 251 0.92 -6.80 11.89
N ALA A 252 0.81 -7.75 10.96
CA ALA A 252 -0.46 -8.11 10.36
C ALA A 252 -1.44 -8.60 11.43
N LEU A 253 -2.65 -8.05 11.40
CA LEU A 253 -3.71 -8.40 12.34
C LEU A 253 -4.42 -9.68 11.88
N GLY A 254 -4.53 -10.65 12.77
CA GLY A 254 -5.19 -11.94 12.50
C GLY A 254 -6.68 -11.89 12.83
N PHE A 255 -7.48 -11.26 11.97
CA PHE A 255 -8.94 -11.26 12.13
C PHE A 255 -9.52 -12.64 11.77
N SER A 256 -10.46 -13.13 12.58
CA SER A 256 -11.10 -14.44 12.41
C SER A 256 -12.48 -14.36 11.76
N GLY A 257 -13.08 -13.17 11.70
CA GLY A 257 -14.40 -12.93 11.16
C GLY A 257 -14.44 -12.87 9.63
N ASN A 258 -15.63 -13.02 9.07
CA ASN A 258 -15.89 -12.73 7.65
C ASN A 258 -15.91 -11.22 7.45
N ALA A 259 -14.94 -10.69 6.76
CA ALA A 259 -14.85 -9.28 6.39
C ALA A 259 -14.84 -9.13 4.86
N GLU A 260 -15.37 -8.03 4.37
CA GLU A 260 -15.11 -7.57 3.02
C GLU A 260 -13.74 -6.90 2.99
N THR A 261 -12.94 -7.25 1.99
CA THR A 261 -11.58 -6.70 1.85
C THR A 261 -11.50 -5.92 0.55
N VAL A 262 -11.06 -4.68 0.65
CA VAL A 262 -10.74 -3.83 -0.52
C VAL A 262 -9.27 -3.49 -0.46
N ASP A 263 -8.50 -4.05 -1.40
CA ASP A 263 -7.09 -3.76 -1.55
C ASP A 263 -6.87 -2.43 -2.25
N TYR A 264 -5.83 -1.72 -1.86
CA TYR A 264 -5.39 -0.49 -2.52
C TYR A 264 -3.88 -0.47 -2.71
N ALA A 265 -3.48 0.15 -3.81
CA ALA A 265 -2.08 0.25 -4.21
C ALA A 265 -1.28 1.09 -3.21
N THR A 266 -0.07 0.63 -2.90
CA THR A 266 0.90 1.40 -2.12
C THR A 266 2.25 1.49 -2.82
N SER A 267 3.09 2.43 -2.39
CA SER A 267 4.48 2.54 -2.83
C SER A 267 5.45 1.66 -2.01
N ASP A 268 4.93 0.69 -1.26
CA ASP A 268 5.72 -0.28 -0.50
C ASP A 268 6.29 -1.35 -1.43
N MET A 269 7.55 -1.17 -1.83
CA MET A 269 8.25 -2.05 -2.75
C MET A 269 9.05 -3.11 -1.99
N LEU A 270 8.79 -4.39 -2.30
CA LEU A 270 9.65 -5.50 -1.92
C LEU A 270 10.72 -5.70 -3.00
N TYR A 271 11.98 -5.88 -2.60
CA TYR A 271 13.09 -5.98 -3.53
C TYR A 271 14.22 -6.90 -3.01
N VAL A 272 15.00 -7.44 -3.92
CA VAL A 272 16.28 -8.09 -3.60
C VAL A 272 17.41 -7.07 -3.75
N GLY A 273 18.15 -6.84 -2.69
CA GLY A 273 19.40 -6.11 -2.74
C GLY A 273 20.59 -7.05 -2.97
N PHE A 274 21.61 -6.57 -3.66
CA PHE A 274 22.83 -7.32 -3.98
C PHE A 274 24.04 -6.74 -3.26
N ASN A 275 24.96 -7.59 -2.83
CA ASN A 275 26.29 -7.14 -2.41
C ASN A 275 27.12 -6.80 -3.66
N THR A 276 27.07 -5.53 -4.06
CA THR A 276 27.82 -5.06 -5.24
C THR A 276 29.28 -4.75 -4.93
N ALA A 277 29.67 -4.75 -3.66
CA ALA A 277 31.02 -4.40 -3.20
C ALA A 277 31.96 -5.61 -3.18
N SER A 278 31.43 -6.82 -3.00
CA SER A 278 32.24 -8.03 -2.89
C SER A 278 31.53 -9.26 -3.45
N GLY A 279 32.28 -10.34 -3.68
CA GLY A 279 31.74 -11.62 -4.09
C GLY A 279 31.26 -11.69 -5.54
N ILE A 280 30.38 -12.65 -5.81
CA ILE A 280 29.87 -12.96 -7.15
C ILE A 280 28.98 -11.82 -7.69
N CYS A 281 28.25 -11.16 -6.80
CA CYS A 281 27.32 -10.09 -7.15
C CYS A 281 27.99 -8.75 -7.51
N THR A 282 29.33 -8.66 -7.53
CA THR A 282 30.06 -7.50 -8.12
C THR A 282 29.81 -7.37 -9.63
N SER A 283 29.54 -8.50 -10.33
CA SER A 283 29.23 -8.51 -11.76
C SER A 283 27.78 -8.09 -12.04
N ALA A 284 27.59 -6.97 -12.76
CA ALA A 284 26.26 -6.53 -13.19
C ALA A 284 25.55 -7.59 -14.05
N THR A 285 26.28 -8.29 -14.92
CA THR A 285 25.71 -9.38 -15.76
C THR A 285 25.15 -10.51 -14.91
N VAL A 286 25.84 -10.88 -13.82
CA VAL A 286 25.33 -11.90 -12.88
C VAL A 286 24.09 -11.39 -12.15
N ARG A 287 24.08 -10.15 -11.66
CA ARG A 287 22.89 -9.59 -10.98
C ARG A 287 21.67 -9.54 -11.91
N ARG A 288 21.88 -9.14 -13.17
CA ARG A 288 20.83 -9.17 -14.21
C ARG A 288 20.30 -10.58 -14.44
N ALA A 289 21.22 -11.54 -14.60
CA ALA A 289 20.85 -12.93 -14.76
C ALA A 289 20.03 -13.45 -13.57
N LEU A 290 20.48 -13.19 -12.35
CA LEU A 290 19.74 -13.56 -11.13
C LEU A 290 18.34 -12.91 -11.09
N SER A 291 18.23 -11.63 -11.45
CA SER A 291 16.94 -10.93 -11.52
C SER A 291 15.97 -11.59 -12.51
N GLN A 292 16.47 -12.03 -13.68
CA GLN A 292 15.69 -12.80 -14.67
C GLN A 292 15.28 -14.19 -14.16
N GLY A 293 16.02 -14.76 -13.21
CA GLY A 293 15.72 -16.05 -12.61
C GLY A 293 14.68 -16.00 -11.47
N ILE A 294 14.18 -14.82 -11.10
CA ILE A 294 13.21 -14.64 -10.00
C ILE A 294 11.79 -14.57 -10.55
N ASP A 295 10.93 -15.52 -10.17
CA ASP A 295 9.51 -15.56 -10.53
C ASP A 295 8.70 -14.63 -9.60
N ARG A 296 8.53 -13.39 -10.03
CA ARG A 296 7.84 -12.33 -9.31
C ARG A 296 6.35 -12.59 -9.17
N GLU A 297 5.73 -13.19 -10.19
CA GLU A 297 4.30 -13.52 -10.17
C GLU A 297 3.99 -14.57 -9.10
N THR A 298 4.82 -15.61 -9.00
CA THR A 298 4.68 -16.61 -7.94
C THR A 298 4.89 -16.00 -6.56
N ILE A 299 5.81 -15.04 -6.40
CA ILE A 299 6.02 -14.33 -5.13
C ILE A 299 4.77 -13.53 -4.75
N ALA A 300 4.24 -12.72 -5.65
CA ALA A 300 3.07 -11.89 -5.40
C ALA A 300 1.82 -12.75 -5.10
N ALA A 301 1.60 -13.81 -5.88
CA ALA A 301 0.42 -14.66 -5.76
C ALA A 301 0.48 -15.60 -4.54
N SER A 302 1.61 -16.28 -4.32
CA SER A 302 1.70 -17.34 -3.33
C SER A 302 2.33 -16.86 -2.02
N ALA A 303 3.48 -16.17 -2.07
CA ALA A 303 4.15 -15.73 -0.86
C ALA A 303 3.45 -14.54 -0.19
N LEU A 304 2.82 -13.65 -0.97
CA LEU A 304 2.10 -12.47 -0.49
C LEU A 304 0.57 -12.61 -0.64
N SER A 305 0.06 -13.80 -0.86
CA SER A 305 -1.39 -14.13 -0.87
C SER A 305 -2.22 -13.21 -1.77
N HIS A 306 -1.70 -12.83 -2.93
CA HIS A 306 -2.28 -11.88 -3.89
C HIS A 306 -2.39 -10.42 -3.40
N HIS A 307 -1.84 -10.07 -2.24
CA HIS A 307 -1.80 -8.67 -1.75
C HIS A 307 -0.57 -7.92 -2.26
N ALA A 308 -0.20 -8.14 -3.51
CA ALA A 308 0.89 -7.43 -4.18
C ALA A 308 0.75 -7.48 -5.71
N VAL A 309 1.37 -6.52 -6.39
CA VAL A 309 1.46 -6.48 -7.85
C VAL A 309 2.92 -6.66 -8.27
N ALA A 310 3.19 -7.73 -9.03
CA ALA A 310 4.53 -8.08 -9.50
C ALA A 310 5.10 -7.00 -10.45
N THR A 311 6.38 -6.68 -10.29
CA THR A 311 7.07 -5.73 -11.18
C THR A 311 8.57 -5.94 -11.15
N ALA A 312 9.23 -5.68 -12.28
CA ALA A 312 10.69 -5.60 -12.39
C ALA A 312 11.22 -4.15 -12.32
N LEU A 313 10.33 -3.15 -12.19
CA LEU A 313 10.67 -1.73 -12.15
C LEU A 313 10.40 -1.12 -10.76
N PRO A 314 11.17 -0.11 -10.33
CA PRO A 314 10.93 0.61 -9.08
C PRO A 314 9.83 1.69 -9.25
N ILE A 315 8.87 1.46 -10.12
CA ILE A 315 7.70 2.31 -10.39
C ILE A 315 6.48 1.40 -10.38
N HIS A 316 5.45 1.80 -9.63
CA HIS A 316 4.23 1.01 -9.51
C HIS A 316 3.51 0.90 -10.86
N PRO A 317 2.96 -0.28 -11.23
CA PRO A 317 2.24 -0.47 -12.50
C PRO A 317 1.07 0.48 -12.74
N ASN A 318 0.41 0.98 -11.68
CA ASN A 318 -0.66 1.98 -11.80
C ASN A 318 -0.14 3.38 -12.17
N SER A 319 1.15 3.67 -11.96
CA SER A 319 1.70 4.99 -12.26
C SER A 319 1.75 5.24 -13.78
N PRO A 320 1.39 6.45 -14.27
CA PRO A 320 1.51 6.80 -15.69
C PRO A 320 2.97 6.83 -16.18
N PHE A 321 3.93 6.79 -15.27
CA PHE A 321 5.38 6.74 -15.58
C PHE A 321 5.89 5.31 -15.74
N PHE A 322 5.07 4.30 -15.48
CA PHE A 322 5.41 2.90 -15.66
C PHE A 322 5.54 2.54 -17.16
N ASP A 323 6.57 1.77 -17.49
CA ASP A 323 6.77 1.27 -18.84
C ASP A 323 6.61 -0.26 -18.87
N ALA A 324 5.48 -0.73 -19.41
CA ALA A 324 5.16 -2.15 -19.49
C ALA A 324 6.09 -2.92 -20.43
N GLY A 325 6.66 -2.26 -21.45
CA GLY A 325 7.61 -2.89 -22.38
C GLY A 325 8.92 -3.23 -21.65
N ILE A 326 9.51 -2.26 -20.95
CA ILE A 326 10.72 -2.46 -20.16
C ILE A 326 10.48 -3.50 -19.06
N ASN A 327 9.32 -3.43 -18.37
CA ASN A 327 8.96 -4.41 -17.36
C ASN A 327 8.92 -5.84 -17.91
N THR A 328 8.38 -6.02 -19.11
CA THR A 328 8.31 -7.31 -19.79
C THR A 328 9.70 -7.83 -20.18
N GLU A 329 10.59 -6.97 -20.67
CA GLU A 329 11.97 -7.34 -21.01
C GLU A 329 12.78 -7.79 -19.80
N LEU A 330 12.49 -7.25 -18.60
CA LEU A 330 13.15 -7.56 -17.33
C LEU A 330 12.42 -8.65 -16.52
N SER A 331 11.33 -9.22 -17.05
CA SER A 331 10.53 -10.23 -16.36
C SER A 331 11.21 -11.60 -16.31
N TYR A 332 10.60 -12.52 -15.55
CA TYR A 332 11.11 -13.88 -15.32
C TYR A 332 11.36 -14.66 -16.60
N SER A 333 12.59 -15.19 -16.76
CA SER A 333 12.98 -16.07 -17.84
C SER A 333 14.25 -16.86 -17.49
N LEU A 334 14.09 -18.12 -17.14
CA LEU A 334 15.24 -19.02 -16.92
C LEU A 334 16.13 -19.18 -18.15
N GLN A 335 15.55 -19.10 -19.36
CA GLN A 335 16.30 -19.14 -20.61
C GLN A 335 17.22 -17.91 -20.74
N THR A 336 16.69 -16.72 -20.47
CA THR A 336 17.47 -15.47 -20.52
C THR A 336 18.55 -15.49 -19.44
N MET A 337 18.22 -15.93 -18.20
CA MET A 337 19.18 -16.12 -17.13
C MET A 337 20.35 -17.04 -17.56
N SER A 338 20.02 -18.19 -18.14
CA SER A 338 21.02 -19.16 -18.62
C SER A 338 21.93 -18.57 -19.68
N THR A 339 21.37 -17.84 -20.65
CA THR A 339 22.13 -17.18 -21.70
C THR A 339 23.11 -16.16 -21.11
N MET A 340 22.61 -15.28 -20.22
CA MET A 340 23.44 -14.24 -19.57
C MET A 340 24.55 -14.85 -18.71
N LEU A 341 24.30 -15.92 -17.98
CA LEU A 341 25.32 -16.62 -17.18
C LEU A 341 26.38 -17.24 -18.09
N THR A 342 25.99 -17.85 -19.21
CA THR A 342 26.93 -18.42 -20.19
C THR A 342 27.82 -17.33 -20.79
N GLU A 343 27.23 -16.20 -21.19
CA GLU A 343 27.98 -15.02 -21.72
C GLU A 343 28.94 -14.42 -20.65
N ALA A 344 28.58 -14.52 -19.38
CA ALA A 344 29.44 -14.11 -18.26
C ALA A 344 30.57 -15.12 -17.96
N GLY A 345 30.65 -16.23 -18.73
CA GLY A 345 31.68 -17.26 -18.60
C GLY A 345 31.39 -18.31 -17.53
N TRP A 346 30.13 -18.45 -17.12
CA TRP A 346 29.67 -19.56 -16.30
C TRP A 346 29.28 -20.75 -17.18
N SER A 347 29.44 -21.96 -16.64
CA SER A 347 29.02 -23.21 -17.30
C SER A 347 28.21 -24.05 -16.33
N GLN A 348 27.24 -24.78 -16.85
CA GLN A 348 26.43 -25.69 -16.03
C GLN A 348 27.04 -27.08 -16.04
N VAL A 349 27.35 -27.60 -14.86
CA VAL A 349 27.87 -28.96 -14.64
C VAL A 349 26.97 -29.61 -13.60
N ASP A 350 26.45 -30.82 -13.92
CA ASP A 350 25.53 -31.56 -13.06
C ASP A 350 24.35 -30.73 -12.55
N GLY A 351 23.81 -29.85 -13.41
CA GLY A 351 22.68 -28.98 -13.09
C GLY A 351 23.03 -27.72 -12.27
N LYS A 352 24.30 -27.49 -11.94
CA LYS A 352 24.77 -26.33 -11.17
C LYS A 352 25.68 -25.43 -11.98
N TRP A 353 25.59 -24.14 -11.76
CA TRP A 353 26.44 -23.15 -12.41
C TRP A 353 27.80 -23.03 -11.71
N SER A 354 28.88 -23.08 -12.49
CA SER A 354 30.25 -22.89 -12.01
C SER A 354 31.10 -22.08 -12.98
N LYS A 355 32.10 -21.38 -12.45
CA LYS A 355 33.12 -20.67 -13.22
C LYS A 355 34.51 -21.01 -12.66
N GLY A 356 35.27 -21.80 -13.39
CA GLY A 356 36.49 -22.41 -12.86
C GLY A 356 36.15 -23.38 -11.72
N HIS A 357 36.66 -23.10 -10.53
CA HIS A 357 36.37 -23.89 -9.31
C HIS A 357 35.31 -23.27 -8.39
N THR A 358 34.70 -22.15 -8.80
CA THR A 358 33.71 -21.42 -8.00
C THR A 358 32.31 -21.83 -8.44
N GLU A 359 31.52 -22.42 -7.53
CA GLU A 359 30.07 -22.64 -7.73
C GLU A 359 29.31 -21.32 -7.56
N LEU A 360 28.23 -21.13 -8.35
CA LEU A 360 27.30 -20.03 -8.16
C LEU A 360 26.37 -20.38 -6.99
N ALA A 361 26.89 -20.19 -5.79
CA ALA A 361 26.22 -20.43 -4.54
C ALA A 361 26.14 -19.11 -3.77
N LEU A 362 24.95 -18.76 -3.30
CA LEU A 362 24.61 -17.44 -2.75
C LEU A 362 23.93 -17.58 -1.39
N LYS A 363 24.23 -16.66 -0.49
CA LYS A 363 23.56 -16.46 0.79
C LYS A 363 22.52 -15.34 0.65
N LEU A 364 21.23 -15.68 0.87
CA LEU A 364 20.11 -14.72 0.91
C LEU A 364 19.69 -14.54 2.37
N ILE A 365 19.87 -13.35 2.92
CA ILE A 365 19.41 -13.03 4.27
C ILE A 365 18.04 -12.36 4.26
N VAL A 366 17.22 -12.67 5.27
CA VAL A 366 15.89 -12.10 5.47
C VAL A 366 15.59 -11.96 6.97
N ASN A 367 14.86 -10.91 7.38
CA ASN A 367 14.43 -10.79 8.77
C ASN A 367 13.33 -11.84 9.08
N GLN A 368 13.43 -12.47 10.25
CA GLN A 368 12.57 -13.60 10.64
C GLN A 368 11.18 -13.18 11.12
N GLU A 369 11.00 -11.92 11.53
CA GLU A 369 9.77 -11.43 12.16
C GLU A 369 8.59 -11.33 11.20
N ASN A 370 8.85 -11.32 9.89
CA ASN A 370 7.80 -11.29 8.86
C ASN A 370 7.76 -12.60 8.10
N SER A 371 6.75 -13.43 8.38
CA SER A 371 6.58 -14.76 7.74
C SER A 371 6.36 -14.66 6.22
N TYR A 372 5.73 -13.61 5.73
CA TYR A 372 5.52 -13.37 4.29
C TYR A 372 6.85 -13.08 3.58
N LYS A 373 7.74 -12.30 4.21
CA LYS A 373 9.10 -12.09 3.67
C LYS A 373 9.92 -13.37 3.67
N VAL A 374 9.82 -14.19 4.72
CA VAL A 374 10.49 -15.48 4.77
C VAL A 374 9.96 -16.41 3.66
N ALA A 375 8.63 -16.43 3.43
CA ALA A 375 8.04 -17.17 2.31
C ALA A 375 8.53 -16.65 0.94
N ALA A 376 8.61 -15.33 0.76
CA ALA A 376 9.15 -14.72 -0.46
C ALA A 376 10.63 -15.07 -0.68
N ALA A 377 11.47 -15.05 0.37
CA ALA A 377 12.88 -15.47 0.28
C ALA A 377 13.02 -16.94 -0.14
N ASN A 378 12.19 -17.83 0.40
CA ASN A 378 12.15 -19.22 0.00
C ASN A 378 11.67 -19.42 -1.45
N ALA A 379 10.70 -18.63 -1.90
CA ALA A 379 10.23 -18.63 -3.29
C ALA A 379 11.34 -18.15 -4.26
N ILE A 380 12.12 -17.14 -3.89
CA ILE A 380 13.30 -16.68 -4.65
C ILE A 380 14.32 -17.82 -4.76
N ALA A 381 14.65 -18.49 -3.64
CA ALA A 381 15.61 -19.58 -3.62
C ALA A 381 15.13 -20.75 -4.49
N ALA A 382 13.84 -21.09 -4.43
CA ALA A 382 13.25 -22.16 -5.26
C ALA A 382 13.28 -21.80 -6.76
N SER A 383 12.94 -20.57 -7.12
CA SER A 383 12.94 -20.07 -8.50
C SER A 383 14.34 -20.12 -9.10
N LEU A 384 15.34 -19.56 -8.41
CA LEU A 384 16.75 -19.58 -8.82
C LEU A 384 17.30 -21.01 -8.85
N GLY A 385 16.90 -21.86 -7.90
CA GLY A 385 17.24 -23.27 -7.84
C GLY A 385 16.73 -24.07 -9.04
N GLY A 386 15.53 -23.74 -9.54
CA GLY A 386 14.99 -24.28 -10.79
C GLY A 386 15.86 -23.97 -12.00
N GLY A 387 16.63 -22.89 -11.96
CA GLY A 387 17.62 -22.48 -12.95
C GLY A 387 19.04 -22.97 -12.69
N GLY A 388 19.29 -23.76 -11.63
CA GLY A 388 20.58 -24.33 -11.28
C GLY A 388 21.50 -23.41 -10.43
N VAL A 389 20.95 -22.36 -9.82
CA VAL A 389 21.66 -21.50 -8.86
C VAL A 389 21.40 -22.00 -7.44
N THR A 390 22.46 -22.25 -6.67
CA THR A 390 22.30 -22.64 -5.26
C THR A 390 22.08 -21.38 -4.41
N VAL A 391 20.94 -21.31 -3.70
CA VAL A 391 20.64 -20.20 -2.77
C VAL A 391 20.32 -20.77 -1.40
N THR A 392 21.09 -20.35 -0.39
CA THR A 392 20.82 -20.66 1.03
C THR A 392 20.11 -19.47 1.67
N VAL A 393 18.90 -19.69 2.15
CA VAL A 393 18.14 -18.67 2.89
C VAL A 393 18.54 -18.71 4.35
N GLU A 394 18.95 -17.58 4.90
CA GLU A 394 19.26 -17.39 6.30
C GLU A 394 18.27 -16.40 6.91
N THR A 395 17.46 -16.87 7.86
CA THR A 395 16.52 -16.03 8.61
C THR A 395 17.18 -15.49 9.86
N LEU A 396 17.16 -14.18 10.03
CA LEU A 396 17.86 -13.48 11.10
C LEU A 396 16.88 -12.63 11.93
N PRO A 397 17.06 -12.56 13.27
CA PRO A 397 16.43 -11.53 14.08
C PRO A 397 16.78 -10.14 13.56
N TRP A 398 15.87 -9.17 13.72
CA TRP A 398 16.02 -7.82 13.16
C TRP A 398 17.38 -7.16 13.44
N ASP A 399 17.87 -7.25 14.68
CA ASP A 399 19.18 -6.68 15.04
C ASP A 399 20.35 -7.35 14.31
N SER A 400 20.30 -8.69 14.17
CA SER A 400 21.31 -9.46 13.43
C SER A 400 21.22 -9.19 11.94
N TYR A 401 20.00 -9.07 11.40
CA TYR A 401 19.75 -8.75 10.00
C TYR A 401 20.32 -7.36 9.65
N THR A 402 20.05 -6.34 10.46
CA THR A 402 20.58 -4.99 10.24
C THR A 402 22.09 -4.91 10.42
N ALA A 403 22.66 -5.67 11.35
CA ALA A 403 24.10 -5.80 11.52
C ALA A 403 24.76 -6.46 10.29
N ALA A 404 24.16 -7.53 9.76
CA ALA A 404 24.65 -8.20 8.54
C ALA A 404 24.58 -7.27 7.32
N LEU A 405 23.49 -6.50 7.15
CA LEU A 405 23.37 -5.48 6.10
C LEU A 405 24.49 -4.44 6.19
N THR A 406 24.72 -3.91 7.37
CA THR A 406 25.75 -2.87 7.60
C THR A 406 27.15 -3.42 7.43
N GLY A 407 27.39 -4.66 7.86
CA GLY A 407 28.67 -5.36 7.75
C GLY A 407 28.97 -5.93 6.36
N GLY A 408 27.96 -6.02 5.47
CA GLY A 408 28.10 -6.63 4.14
C GLY A 408 28.18 -8.16 4.18
N ASP A 409 27.66 -8.81 5.22
CA ASP A 409 27.67 -10.27 5.39
C ASP A 409 26.48 -10.94 4.71
N TYR A 410 26.38 -10.78 3.39
CA TYR A 410 25.37 -11.37 2.51
C TYR A 410 25.85 -11.34 1.06
N ASP A 411 25.27 -12.18 0.21
CA ASP A 411 25.31 -12.02 -1.25
C ASP A 411 24.05 -11.30 -1.73
N LEU A 412 22.89 -11.71 -1.17
CA LEU A 412 21.57 -11.17 -1.42
C LEU A 412 20.89 -10.83 -0.09
N TYR A 413 20.02 -9.83 -0.09
CA TYR A 413 19.10 -9.60 1.01
C TYR A 413 17.70 -9.27 0.49
N LEU A 414 16.68 -9.65 1.23
CA LEU A 414 15.30 -9.28 0.94
C LEU A 414 14.94 -8.02 1.72
N GLY A 415 14.78 -6.90 1.02
CA GLY A 415 14.44 -5.60 1.57
C GLY A 415 13.02 -5.16 1.22
N GLU A 416 12.49 -4.24 2.01
CA GLU A 416 11.24 -3.52 1.76
C GLU A 416 11.46 -2.04 1.98
N VAL A 417 10.86 -1.22 1.12
CA VAL A 417 10.95 0.24 1.20
C VAL A 417 9.64 0.88 0.76
N ARG A 418 9.15 1.85 1.53
CA ARG A 418 8.12 2.76 1.06
C ARG A 418 8.79 3.88 0.28
N LEU A 419 8.62 3.88 -1.04
CA LEU A 419 9.04 4.99 -1.89
C LEU A 419 8.09 6.18 -1.70
N THR A 420 8.56 7.37 -2.06
CA THR A 420 7.69 8.54 -2.22
C THR A 420 6.73 8.33 -3.39
N ALA A 421 5.60 9.04 -3.42
CA ALA A 421 4.59 8.88 -4.48
C ALA A 421 5.10 9.25 -5.89
N ASP A 422 6.24 9.91 -5.96
CA ASP A 422 6.96 10.20 -7.21
C ASP A 422 7.96 9.09 -7.62
N PHE A 423 8.01 7.98 -6.87
CA PHE A 423 8.86 6.80 -7.10
C PHE A 423 10.35 7.13 -7.24
N ASP A 424 10.86 8.06 -6.41
CA ASP A 424 12.28 8.41 -6.38
C ASP A 424 13.10 7.31 -5.68
N PRO A 425 13.97 6.57 -6.39
CA PRO A 425 14.77 5.49 -5.82
C PRO A 425 16.06 5.98 -5.11
N THR A 426 16.21 7.27 -4.85
CA THR A 426 17.44 7.86 -4.26
C THR A 426 17.86 7.15 -2.97
N VAL A 427 16.89 6.71 -2.16
CA VAL A 427 17.17 5.99 -0.90
C VAL A 427 17.94 4.69 -1.11
N LEU A 428 17.79 4.05 -2.28
CA LEU A 428 18.43 2.77 -2.65
C LEU A 428 19.74 2.95 -3.43
N ILE A 429 19.86 4.01 -4.24
CA ILE A 429 20.96 4.17 -5.19
C ILE A 429 21.75 5.48 -5.02
N GLY A 430 21.24 6.42 -4.25
CA GLY A 430 21.96 7.66 -3.97
C GLY A 430 23.23 7.42 -3.16
N PRO A 431 24.27 8.27 -3.30
CA PRO A 431 25.54 8.10 -2.57
C PRO A 431 25.38 8.11 -1.05
N ALA A 432 24.38 8.83 -0.54
CA ALA A 432 23.99 8.88 0.88
C ALA A 432 22.64 8.18 1.14
N GLY A 433 22.18 7.31 0.23
CA GLY A 433 20.93 6.58 0.37
C GLY A 433 20.98 5.65 1.58
N ALA A 434 20.02 5.78 2.48
CA ALA A 434 20.02 5.04 3.75
C ALA A 434 19.93 3.51 3.57
N LEU A 435 19.44 3.05 2.43
CA LEU A 435 19.31 1.63 2.08
C LEU A 435 20.32 1.17 1.02
N ASN A 436 21.27 2.03 0.64
CA ASN A 436 22.37 1.67 -0.26
C ASN A 436 23.51 0.99 0.53
N TYR A 437 23.24 -0.19 1.10
CA TYR A 437 24.15 -0.89 2.00
C TYR A 437 25.51 -1.26 1.36
N SER A 438 25.51 -1.63 0.09
CA SER A 438 26.75 -1.94 -0.64
C SER A 438 27.46 -0.70 -1.20
N ARG A 439 26.92 0.51 -0.95
CA ARG A 439 27.46 1.79 -1.42
C ARG A 439 27.68 1.83 -2.93
N TRP A 440 26.76 1.19 -3.66
CA TRP A 440 26.79 1.19 -5.12
C TRP A 440 26.69 2.61 -5.68
N THR A 441 27.47 2.90 -6.71
CA THR A 441 27.45 4.17 -7.42
C THR A 441 27.69 3.97 -8.91
N ASP A 442 27.00 4.75 -9.74
CA ASP A 442 27.19 4.82 -11.19
C ASP A 442 26.88 6.24 -11.67
N ALA A 443 27.83 6.88 -12.33
CA ALA A 443 27.70 8.29 -12.73
C ALA A 443 26.56 8.52 -13.73
N ASP A 444 26.38 7.58 -14.67
CA ASP A 444 25.31 7.68 -15.67
C ASP A 444 23.93 7.53 -15.01
N THR A 445 23.79 6.59 -14.07
CA THR A 445 22.54 6.44 -13.30
C THR A 445 22.25 7.68 -12.47
N ALA A 446 23.26 8.30 -11.85
CA ALA A 446 23.09 9.53 -11.08
C ALA A 446 22.63 10.70 -11.98
N ALA A 447 23.14 10.80 -13.20
CA ALA A 447 22.69 11.79 -14.19
C ALA A 447 21.23 11.55 -14.62
N LEU A 448 20.86 10.29 -14.91
CA LEU A 448 19.49 9.91 -15.28
C LEU A 448 18.50 10.11 -14.14
N LEU A 449 18.90 9.81 -12.90
CA LEU A 449 18.10 10.08 -11.71
C LEU A 449 17.85 11.59 -11.53
N SER A 450 18.86 12.42 -11.72
CA SER A 450 18.72 13.88 -11.68
C SER A 450 17.76 14.38 -12.78
N ALA A 451 17.87 13.83 -14.00
CA ALA A 451 16.97 14.14 -15.10
C ALA A 451 15.52 13.72 -14.80
N TYR A 452 15.31 12.52 -14.25
CA TYR A 452 13.99 12.03 -13.82
C TYR A 452 13.37 12.94 -12.76
N ARG A 453 14.13 13.33 -11.75
CA ARG A 453 13.65 14.24 -10.70
C ARG A 453 13.25 15.61 -11.25
N ALA A 454 14.05 16.18 -12.15
CA ALA A 454 13.79 17.49 -12.74
C ALA A 454 12.63 17.51 -13.76
N ALA A 455 12.35 16.38 -14.40
CA ALA A 455 11.38 16.27 -15.48
C ALA A 455 9.93 16.50 -15.01
N GLN A 456 9.12 17.14 -15.86
CA GLN A 456 7.70 17.44 -15.63
C GLN A 456 6.82 16.88 -16.75
N GLY A 457 5.57 16.55 -16.45
CA GLY A 457 4.59 16.08 -17.43
C GLY A 457 5.12 14.93 -18.28
N ASP A 458 4.92 15.00 -19.59
CA ASP A 458 5.30 13.93 -20.54
C ASP A 458 6.80 13.65 -20.57
N THR A 459 7.65 14.66 -20.32
CA THR A 459 9.10 14.47 -20.27
C THR A 459 9.51 13.56 -19.11
N ARG A 460 8.75 13.54 -18.02
CA ARG A 460 9.01 12.67 -16.87
C ARG A 460 8.83 11.18 -17.23
N LYS A 461 7.86 10.83 -18.07
CA LYS A 461 7.67 9.45 -18.54
C LYS A 461 8.89 8.97 -19.32
N THR A 462 9.42 9.80 -20.22
CA THR A 462 10.63 9.48 -20.99
C THR A 462 11.85 9.33 -20.07
N ALA A 463 12.03 10.25 -19.11
CA ALA A 463 13.14 10.19 -18.16
C ALA A 463 13.03 8.97 -17.22
N ALA A 464 11.81 8.59 -16.81
CA ALA A 464 11.53 7.38 -16.06
C ALA A 464 11.96 6.12 -16.82
N ALA A 465 11.58 6.01 -18.09
CA ALA A 465 11.95 4.89 -18.95
C ALA A 465 13.49 4.78 -19.10
N GLN A 466 14.18 5.90 -19.33
CA GLN A 466 15.65 5.91 -19.44
C GLN A 466 16.34 5.48 -18.13
N LEU A 467 15.84 5.95 -16.99
CA LEU A 467 16.34 5.54 -15.67
C LEU A 467 16.08 4.04 -15.44
N CYS A 468 14.88 3.53 -15.73
CA CYS A 468 14.53 2.12 -15.58
C CYS A 468 15.37 1.20 -16.47
N LEU A 469 15.64 1.58 -17.73
CA LEU A 469 16.55 0.85 -18.61
C LEU A 469 17.96 0.76 -18.00
N ARG A 470 18.50 1.89 -17.53
CA ARG A 470 19.82 1.90 -16.89
C ARG A 470 19.87 1.07 -15.61
N LEU A 471 18.83 1.16 -14.78
CA LEU A 471 18.72 0.31 -13.59
C LEU A 471 18.63 -1.17 -13.97
N GLY A 472 17.92 -1.52 -15.04
CA GLY A 472 17.89 -2.87 -15.60
C GLY A 472 19.25 -3.35 -16.10
N GLU A 473 20.07 -2.48 -16.69
CA GLU A 473 21.44 -2.79 -17.14
C GLU A 473 22.41 -3.00 -15.98
N GLN A 474 22.35 -2.17 -14.97
CA GLN A 474 23.28 -2.19 -13.83
C GLN A 474 22.83 -3.10 -12.69
N MET A 475 21.53 -3.27 -12.53
CA MET A 475 20.84 -4.08 -11.53
C MET A 475 21.44 -3.91 -10.11
N PRO A 476 21.44 -2.69 -9.55
CA PRO A 476 21.91 -2.49 -8.18
C PRO A 476 21.03 -3.16 -7.13
N PHE A 477 19.77 -3.31 -7.44
CA PHE A 477 18.74 -4.07 -6.73
C PHE A 477 17.73 -4.60 -7.75
N ALA A 478 16.98 -5.64 -7.40
CA ALA A 478 15.92 -6.20 -8.24
C ALA A 478 14.55 -5.96 -7.57
N PRO A 479 13.69 -5.07 -8.11
CA PRO A 479 12.30 -4.96 -7.67
C PRO A 479 11.58 -6.30 -7.82
N LEU A 480 10.69 -6.63 -6.90
CA LEU A 480 9.88 -7.85 -6.92
C LEU A 480 8.41 -7.54 -7.15
N CYS A 481 7.86 -6.68 -6.33
CA CYS A 481 6.45 -6.29 -6.36
C CYS A 481 6.24 -5.02 -5.54
N PHE A 482 5.11 -4.36 -5.75
CA PHE A 482 4.55 -3.41 -4.79
C PHE A 482 3.45 -4.09 -3.99
N LYS A 483 3.47 -3.91 -2.68
CA LYS A 483 2.46 -4.44 -1.78
C LYS A 483 1.18 -3.63 -1.87
N ASN A 484 0.06 -4.30 -1.75
CA ASN A 484 -1.21 -3.65 -1.46
C ASN A 484 -1.44 -3.64 0.04
N TRP A 485 -2.08 -2.58 0.53
CA TRP A 485 -2.73 -2.60 1.81
C TRP A 485 -4.22 -2.78 1.62
N SER A 486 -4.95 -3.02 2.71
CA SER A 486 -6.37 -3.32 2.64
C SER A 486 -7.14 -2.51 3.66
N ILE A 487 -8.36 -2.15 3.31
CA ILE A 487 -9.41 -1.90 4.30
C ILE A 487 -10.23 -3.18 4.45
N LEU A 488 -10.52 -3.53 5.68
CA LEU A 488 -11.45 -4.60 6.04
C LEU A 488 -12.69 -3.95 6.63
N SER A 489 -13.87 -4.29 6.11
CA SER A 489 -15.14 -3.82 6.63
C SER A 489 -16.06 -4.98 6.98
N GLN A 490 -17.01 -4.74 7.89
CA GLN A 490 -18.03 -5.71 8.19
C GLN A 490 -18.85 -5.98 6.93
N TRP A 491 -19.22 -7.24 6.73
CA TRP A 491 -19.91 -7.70 5.53
C TRP A 491 -21.21 -6.91 5.27
N GLY A 492 -21.31 -6.34 4.08
CA GLY A 492 -22.48 -5.56 3.62
C GLY A 492 -22.61 -4.19 4.29
N GLN A 493 -21.62 -3.72 5.04
CA GLN A 493 -21.72 -2.42 5.73
C GLN A 493 -21.24 -1.26 4.87
N THR A 494 -20.31 -1.48 3.96
CA THR A 494 -19.77 -0.43 3.07
C THR A 494 -19.80 -0.87 1.62
N ALA A 495 -20.14 0.04 0.70
CA ALA A 495 -19.99 -0.15 -0.73
C ALA A 495 -19.42 1.11 -1.38
N GLY A 496 -18.73 0.95 -2.50
CA GLY A 496 -18.12 2.06 -3.25
C GLY A 496 -16.87 2.66 -2.59
N ALA A 497 -16.26 1.96 -1.64
CA ALA A 497 -15.01 2.41 -1.03
C ALA A 497 -13.86 2.41 -2.05
N SER A 498 -13.14 3.53 -2.14
CA SER A 498 -12.01 3.76 -3.06
C SER A 498 -10.77 4.26 -2.31
N PRO A 499 -10.20 3.43 -1.39
CA PRO A 499 -9.07 3.84 -0.58
C PRO A 499 -7.84 4.12 -1.42
N THR A 500 -7.04 5.12 -1.00
CA THR A 500 -5.73 5.41 -1.56
C THR A 500 -4.64 5.27 -0.50
N GLN A 501 -3.37 5.22 -0.91
CA GLN A 501 -2.25 5.20 0.02
C GLN A 501 -2.26 6.37 1.01
N GLN A 502 -2.72 7.52 0.56
CA GLN A 502 -2.78 8.74 1.37
C GLN A 502 -3.97 8.73 2.31
N ASN A 503 -5.14 8.30 1.83
CA ASN A 503 -6.40 8.42 2.55
C ASN A 503 -7.27 7.18 2.33
N ILE A 504 -7.44 6.35 3.34
CA ILE A 504 -8.32 5.17 3.26
C ILE A 504 -9.80 5.57 3.16
N PHE A 505 -10.16 6.81 3.49
CA PHE A 505 -11.49 7.40 3.35
C PHE A 505 -11.60 8.32 2.12
N HIS A 506 -10.78 8.09 1.10
CA HIS A 506 -10.87 8.84 -0.15
C HIS A 506 -12.30 8.75 -0.71
N ASP A 507 -12.84 9.88 -1.16
CA ASP A 507 -14.23 10.02 -1.65
C ASP A 507 -15.31 9.49 -0.69
N PHE A 508 -15.10 9.60 0.63
CA PHE A 508 -16.02 9.10 1.66
C PHE A 508 -17.46 9.60 1.50
N ALA A 509 -17.65 10.78 0.94
CA ALA A 509 -18.99 11.32 0.63
C ALA A 509 -19.77 10.48 -0.39
N GLN A 510 -19.09 9.69 -1.22
CA GLN A 510 -19.69 8.82 -2.23
C GLN A 510 -19.97 7.39 -1.72
N TRP A 511 -19.41 7.03 -0.56
CA TRP A 511 -19.61 5.69 -0.02
C TRP A 511 -21.07 5.44 0.34
N GLU A 512 -21.50 4.22 0.09
CA GLU A 512 -22.77 3.72 0.60
C GLU A 512 -22.49 2.97 1.91
N ILE A 513 -23.06 3.48 2.99
CA ILE A 513 -22.90 2.90 4.32
C ILE A 513 -24.28 2.42 4.76
N ALA A 514 -24.40 1.10 4.98
CA ALA A 514 -25.62 0.50 5.49
C ALA A 514 -25.79 0.93 6.95
N GLY A 515 -26.92 1.63 7.22
CA GLY A 515 -27.35 2.09 8.54
C GLY A 515 -28.51 1.29 9.09
#